data_75410249458627377ccb4a56204babfb
#
_entry.id   75410249458627377ccb4a56204babfb
#
_cell.length_a   1.000
_cell.length_b   1.000
_cell.length_c   1.000
_cell.angle_alpha   90.00
_cell.angle_beta   90.00
_cell.angle_gamma   90.00
#
_symmetry.space_group_name_H-M   'P 1'
#
loop_
_entity.id
_entity.type
_entity.pdbx_description
1 polymer ?
#
loop_
_entity_poly.entity_id
_entity_poly.type
_entity_poly.pdbx_seq_one_letter_code
_entity_poly.pdbx_strand_id
1 'polypeptide(L)'
;MIRLLAKEDVKKYWDLRLQALQVNSEAFVTTYEEAICQENPIKRVESNLTATTSCTFGAFNEDHKLVGVVTLLTEEKEAYKHKGHIVAMYVDASNRRSGLVRELIRKAIERAREMDLEQLNLGVVSTNEPAKKLYESMGFKTYGIEKRAIKMNGVYSDDEHMVLFF
;
A
#
# COMPACT_ATOMS: atom_id res chain seq x y z
N MET A 1 3.44 -11.11 -13.30
CA MET A 1 4.63 -11.39 -12.47
C MET A 1 4.69 -10.40 -11.29
N ILE A 2 4.93 -10.89 -10.07
CA ILE A 2 5.12 -10.02 -8.88
C ILE A 2 6.53 -10.18 -8.34
N ARG A 3 7.23 -9.07 -8.08
CA ARG A 3 8.56 -9.04 -7.49
C ARG A 3 8.79 -7.79 -6.63
N LEU A 4 9.83 -7.82 -5.81
CA LEU A 4 10.31 -6.64 -5.09
C LEU A 4 10.77 -5.58 -6.09
N LEU A 5 10.38 -4.32 -5.85
CA LEU A 5 10.86 -3.18 -6.63
C LEU A 5 12.26 -2.78 -6.16
N ALA A 6 13.05 -2.30 -7.09
CA ALA A 6 14.40 -1.83 -6.86
C ALA A 6 14.58 -0.39 -7.41
N LYS A 7 15.79 0.13 -7.28
CA LYS A 7 16.13 1.48 -7.76
C LYS A 7 15.76 1.73 -9.23
N GLU A 8 15.90 0.72 -10.07
CA GLU A 8 15.61 0.78 -11.52
C GLU A 8 14.12 0.94 -11.82
N ASP A 9 13.26 0.64 -10.83
CA ASP A 9 11.80 0.74 -10.97
C ASP A 9 11.23 2.10 -10.54
N VAL A 10 12.05 3.01 -10.05
CA VAL A 10 11.64 4.32 -9.52
C VAL A 10 10.72 5.06 -10.47
N LYS A 11 11.10 5.14 -11.76
CA LYS A 11 10.28 5.82 -12.77
C LYS A 11 8.95 5.12 -12.98
N LYS A 12 8.92 3.79 -13.09
CA LYS A 12 7.68 3.00 -13.26
C LYS A 12 6.74 3.18 -12.07
N TYR A 13 7.31 3.19 -10.86
CA TYR A 13 6.53 3.43 -9.63
C TYR A 13 5.92 4.83 -9.64
N TRP A 14 6.70 5.86 -9.98
CA TRP A 14 6.23 7.23 -10.03
C TRP A 14 5.14 7.44 -11.08
N ASP A 15 5.32 6.89 -12.28
CA ASP A 15 4.34 6.95 -13.37
C ASP A 15 3.00 6.29 -12.94
N LEU A 16 3.05 5.11 -12.30
CA LEU A 16 1.86 4.44 -11.75
C LEU A 16 1.18 5.26 -10.66
N ARG A 17 1.96 5.88 -9.76
CA ARG A 17 1.43 6.73 -8.69
C ARG A 17 0.72 7.96 -9.26
N LEU A 18 1.31 8.65 -10.21
CA LEU A 18 0.68 9.82 -10.84
C LEU A 18 -0.62 9.44 -11.56
N GLN A 19 -0.61 8.34 -12.31
CA GLN A 19 -1.82 7.81 -12.93
C GLN A 19 -2.91 7.50 -11.88
N ALA A 20 -2.55 6.87 -10.78
CA ALA A 20 -3.46 6.54 -9.69
C ALA A 20 -4.10 7.79 -9.07
N LEU A 21 -3.32 8.83 -8.80
CA LEU A 21 -3.80 10.08 -8.23
C LEU A 21 -4.75 10.85 -9.17
N GLN A 22 -4.56 10.73 -10.49
CA GLN A 22 -5.44 11.36 -11.47
C GLN A 22 -6.76 10.61 -11.66
N VAL A 23 -6.73 9.27 -11.64
CA VAL A 23 -7.89 8.42 -11.97
C VAL A 23 -8.75 8.09 -10.74
N ASN A 24 -8.13 7.97 -9.56
CA ASN A 24 -8.78 7.57 -8.31
C ASN A 24 -8.38 8.49 -7.16
N SER A 25 -8.50 9.79 -7.33
CA SER A 25 -8.08 10.78 -6.34
C SER A 25 -8.69 10.54 -4.94
N GLU A 26 -9.91 10.03 -4.88
CA GLU A 26 -10.63 9.74 -3.63
C GLU A 26 -10.04 8.55 -2.84
N ALA A 27 -9.22 7.73 -3.45
CA ALA A 27 -8.55 6.60 -2.78
C ALA A 27 -7.25 6.99 -2.07
N PHE A 28 -6.81 8.25 -2.22
CA PHE A 28 -5.53 8.72 -1.69
C PHE A 28 -5.71 9.96 -0.81
N VAL A 29 -4.90 10.04 0.23
CA VAL A 29 -4.81 11.22 1.10
C VAL A 29 -4.04 12.35 0.41
N THR A 30 -3.05 12.02 -0.42
CA THR A 30 -2.26 12.98 -1.21
C THR A 30 -2.97 13.28 -2.53
N THR A 31 -3.09 14.56 -2.90
CA THR A 31 -3.61 14.96 -4.21
C THR A 31 -2.54 14.86 -5.30
N TYR A 32 -2.96 14.89 -6.57
CA TYR A 32 -2.03 14.95 -7.70
C TYR A 32 -1.16 16.21 -7.66
N GLU A 33 -1.76 17.36 -7.38
CA GLU A 33 -1.08 18.65 -7.27
C GLU A 33 -0.04 18.62 -6.15
N GLU A 34 -0.38 18.10 -4.97
CA GLU A 34 0.57 17.92 -3.87
C GLU A 34 1.74 17.02 -4.27
N ALA A 35 1.47 15.93 -5.01
CA ALA A 35 2.50 15.00 -5.43
C ALA A 35 3.51 15.63 -6.40
N ILE A 36 3.04 16.38 -7.41
CA ILE A 36 3.91 17.00 -8.41
C ILE A 36 4.65 18.24 -7.88
N CYS A 37 4.09 18.90 -6.86
CA CYS A 37 4.72 20.07 -6.22
C CYS A 37 5.79 19.69 -5.18
N GLN A 38 5.96 18.41 -4.86
CA GLN A 38 7.00 17.96 -3.93
C GLN A 38 8.40 18.26 -4.50
N GLU A 39 9.30 18.69 -3.64
CA GLU A 39 10.71 18.82 -3.97
C GLU A 39 11.35 17.46 -4.22
N ASN A 40 11.94 17.25 -5.40
CA ASN A 40 12.63 16.02 -5.78
C ASN A 40 11.82 14.72 -5.58
N PRO A 41 10.61 14.58 -6.16
CA PRO A 41 9.74 13.43 -5.91
C PRO A 41 10.40 12.10 -6.32
N ILE A 42 11.17 12.07 -7.39
CA ILE A 42 11.88 10.88 -7.87
C ILE A 42 12.92 10.41 -6.84
N LYS A 43 13.71 11.33 -6.28
CA LYS A 43 14.70 11.00 -5.26
C LYS A 43 14.04 10.48 -3.98
N ARG A 44 12.86 11.00 -3.62
CA ARG A 44 12.09 10.51 -2.49
C ARG A 44 11.58 9.08 -2.72
N VAL A 45 11.07 8.79 -3.92
CA VAL A 45 10.67 7.42 -4.30
C VAL A 45 11.88 6.48 -4.24
N GLU A 46 13.03 6.89 -4.79
CA GLU A 46 14.27 6.11 -4.71
C GLU A 46 14.63 5.79 -3.27
N SER A 47 14.64 6.80 -2.39
CA SER A 47 14.93 6.59 -0.96
C SER A 47 13.96 5.60 -0.31
N ASN A 48 12.67 5.67 -0.63
CA ASN A 48 11.66 4.74 -0.09
C ASN A 48 11.86 3.31 -0.60
N LEU A 49 12.17 3.13 -1.90
CA LEU A 49 12.36 1.80 -2.49
C LEU A 49 13.66 1.12 -2.05
N THR A 50 14.65 1.90 -1.60
CA THR A 50 15.96 1.40 -1.17
C THR A 50 16.12 1.37 0.36
N ALA A 51 15.13 1.87 1.12
CA ALA A 51 15.18 1.87 2.57
C ALA A 51 15.11 0.44 3.14
N THR A 52 15.88 0.17 4.18
CA THR A 52 15.90 -1.14 4.88
C THR A 52 14.59 -1.44 5.60
N THR A 53 13.83 -0.41 5.94
CA THR A 53 12.52 -0.49 6.63
C THR A 53 11.33 -0.56 5.68
N SER A 54 11.57 -0.65 4.37
CA SER A 54 10.52 -0.63 3.35
C SER A 54 10.76 -1.72 2.32
N CYS A 55 9.74 -2.56 2.11
CA CYS A 55 9.71 -3.58 1.07
C CYS A 55 8.51 -3.33 0.15
N THR A 56 8.72 -2.79 -1.04
CA THR A 56 7.66 -2.55 -2.00
C THR A 56 7.63 -3.63 -3.06
N PHE A 57 6.53 -4.38 -3.15
CA PHE A 57 6.28 -5.35 -4.23
C PHE A 57 5.52 -4.68 -5.35
N GLY A 58 5.93 -4.97 -6.57
CA GLY A 58 5.29 -4.50 -7.79
C GLY A 58 4.78 -5.66 -8.63
N ALA A 59 3.56 -5.51 -9.14
CA ALA A 59 2.96 -6.43 -10.09
C ALA A 59 3.12 -5.89 -11.51
N PHE A 60 3.63 -6.72 -12.41
CA PHE A 60 3.87 -6.40 -13.81
C PHE A 60 2.96 -7.25 -14.70
N ASN A 61 2.37 -6.62 -15.72
CA ASN A 61 1.61 -7.30 -16.75
C ASN A 61 2.54 -7.99 -17.80
N GLU A 62 1.95 -8.54 -18.85
CA GLU A 62 2.69 -9.20 -19.94
C GLU A 62 3.59 -8.25 -20.72
N ASP A 63 3.24 -6.98 -20.81
CA ASP A 63 4.03 -5.92 -21.44
C ASP A 63 5.12 -5.34 -20.52
N HIS A 64 5.42 -5.97 -19.39
CA HIS A 64 6.36 -5.50 -18.38
C HIS A 64 6.04 -4.11 -17.80
N LYS A 65 4.80 -3.67 -17.91
CA LYS A 65 4.29 -2.44 -17.29
C LYS A 65 3.95 -2.73 -15.83
N LEU A 66 4.35 -1.84 -14.91
CA LEU A 66 3.94 -1.89 -13.51
C LEU A 66 2.46 -1.50 -13.40
N VAL A 67 1.62 -2.41 -12.89
CA VAL A 67 0.16 -2.25 -12.80
C VAL A 67 -0.40 -2.33 -11.39
N GLY A 68 0.43 -2.63 -10.41
CA GLY A 68 0.03 -2.66 -9.01
C GLY A 68 1.21 -2.67 -8.07
N VAL A 69 1.00 -2.18 -6.85
CA VAL A 69 2.03 -2.12 -5.80
C VAL A 69 1.43 -2.37 -4.44
N VAL A 70 2.25 -2.84 -3.51
CA VAL A 70 2.01 -2.88 -2.07
C VAL A 70 3.33 -2.64 -1.35
N THR A 71 3.31 -1.91 -0.26
CA THR A 71 4.50 -1.68 0.56
C THR A 71 4.30 -2.25 1.96
N LEU A 72 5.25 -3.06 2.41
CA LEU A 72 5.43 -3.46 3.80
C LEU A 72 6.44 -2.50 4.44
N LEU A 73 6.00 -1.75 5.45
CA LEU A 73 6.86 -0.95 6.31
C LEU A 73 7.13 -1.70 7.61
N THR A 74 8.36 -1.62 8.10
CA THR A 74 8.78 -2.17 9.39
C THR A 74 9.21 -1.05 10.33
N GLU A 75 9.24 -1.36 11.63
CA GLU A 75 9.59 -0.42 12.68
C GLU A 75 11.02 -0.67 13.17
N GLU A 76 11.77 0.40 13.46
CA GLU A 76 13.14 0.30 13.97
C GLU A 76 13.21 0.32 15.51
N LYS A 77 12.21 0.96 16.16
CA LYS A 77 12.17 1.05 17.63
C LYS A 77 11.91 -0.32 18.24
N GLU A 78 12.72 -0.71 19.20
CA GLU A 78 12.69 -2.02 19.87
C GLU A 78 11.27 -2.45 20.28
N ALA A 79 10.49 -1.55 20.89
CA ALA A 79 9.12 -1.81 21.32
C ALA A 79 8.13 -2.11 20.16
N TYR A 80 8.49 -1.80 18.92
CA TYR A 80 7.62 -1.93 17.74
C TYR A 80 8.16 -2.85 16.67
N LYS A 81 9.39 -3.36 16.80
CA LYS A 81 10.05 -4.22 15.80
C LYS A 81 9.25 -5.47 15.39
N HIS A 82 8.37 -5.94 16.27
CA HIS A 82 7.51 -7.09 16.00
C HIS A 82 6.36 -6.78 15.03
N LYS A 83 6.17 -5.53 14.66
CA LYS A 83 5.05 -5.06 13.82
C LYS A 83 5.51 -4.68 12.42
N GLY A 84 4.64 -4.95 11.46
CA GLY A 84 4.71 -4.37 10.13
C GLY A 84 3.42 -3.64 9.77
N HIS A 85 3.50 -2.75 8.79
CA HIS A 85 2.37 -1.99 8.28
C HIS A 85 2.27 -2.19 6.77
N ILE A 86 1.09 -2.55 6.29
CA ILE A 86 0.79 -2.56 4.85
C ILE A 86 0.29 -1.17 4.46
N VAL A 87 0.98 -0.57 3.52
CA VAL A 87 0.66 0.76 2.98
C VAL A 87 0.78 0.78 1.46
N ALA A 88 0.39 1.88 0.84
CA ALA A 88 0.54 2.14 -0.60
C ALA A 88 -0.03 1.01 -1.49
N MET A 89 -1.12 0.36 -1.04
CA MET A 89 -1.80 -0.65 -1.82
C MET A 89 -2.58 -0.02 -2.96
N TYR A 90 -2.18 -0.31 -4.18
CA TYR A 90 -2.87 0.14 -5.38
C TYR A 90 -2.76 -0.87 -6.51
N VAL A 91 -3.83 -1.03 -7.27
CA VAL A 91 -3.86 -1.75 -8.54
C VAL A 91 -4.61 -0.91 -9.57
N ASP A 92 -4.02 -0.74 -10.74
CA ASP A 92 -4.61 -0.03 -11.87
C ASP A 92 -6.01 -0.59 -12.19
N ALA A 93 -6.94 0.31 -12.51
CA ALA A 93 -8.35 -0.01 -12.71
C ALA A 93 -8.58 -1.12 -13.75
N SER A 94 -7.81 -1.11 -14.83
CA SER A 94 -7.88 -2.13 -15.90
C SER A 94 -7.42 -3.53 -15.45
N ASN A 95 -6.68 -3.63 -14.34
CA ASN A 95 -6.14 -4.87 -13.80
C ASN A 95 -6.82 -5.31 -12.48
N ARG A 96 -7.91 -4.64 -12.09
CA ARG A 96 -8.71 -5.03 -10.93
C ARG A 96 -9.52 -6.28 -11.23
N ARG A 97 -10.03 -6.94 -10.17
CA ARG A 97 -10.81 -8.19 -10.23
C ARG A 97 -10.07 -9.40 -10.84
N SER A 98 -8.76 -9.30 -11.07
CA SER A 98 -7.88 -10.38 -11.55
C SER A 98 -7.27 -11.22 -10.41
N GLY A 99 -7.60 -10.92 -9.15
CA GLY A 99 -6.94 -11.53 -7.98
C GLY A 99 -5.60 -10.87 -7.60
N LEU A 100 -5.13 -9.89 -8.36
CA LEU A 100 -3.81 -9.28 -8.21
C LEU A 100 -3.61 -8.60 -6.85
N VAL A 101 -4.65 -7.98 -6.29
CA VAL A 101 -4.61 -7.39 -4.94
C VAL A 101 -4.29 -8.46 -3.89
N ARG A 102 -4.99 -9.61 -3.97
CA ARG A 102 -4.75 -10.74 -3.06
C ARG A 102 -3.32 -11.26 -3.16
N GLU A 103 -2.79 -11.40 -4.38
CA GLU A 103 -1.44 -11.88 -4.61
C GLU A 103 -0.37 -10.90 -4.08
N LEU A 104 -0.56 -9.60 -4.26
CA LEU A 104 0.32 -8.58 -3.69
C LEU A 104 0.34 -8.63 -2.16
N ILE A 105 -0.84 -8.68 -1.52
CA ILE A 105 -0.94 -8.78 -0.05
C ILE A 105 -0.32 -10.10 0.43
N ARG A 106 -0.52 -11.21 -0.28
CA ARG A 106 0.12 -12.49 0.06
C ARG A 106 1.65 -12.38 0.05
N LYS A 107 2.23 -11.68 -0.94
CA LYS A 107 3.69 -11.42 -0.98
C LYS A 107 4.18 -10.59 0.21
N ALA A 108 3.41 -9.58 0.61
CA ALA A 108 3.75 -8.80 1.81
C ALA A 108 3.66 -9.65 3.09
N ILE A 109 2.65 -10.52 3.21
CA ILE A 109 2.50 -11.46 4.34
C ILE A 109 3.65 -12.47 4.37
N GLU A 110 4.02 -13.08 3.22
CA GLU A 110 5.16 -13.99 3.11
C GLU A 110 6.45 -13.29 3.59
N ARG A 111 6.68 -12.06 3.12
CA ARG A 111 7.87 -11.29 3.51
C ARG A 111 7.88 -10.94 5.00
N ALA A 112 6.74 -10.59 5.57
CA ALA A 112 6.62 -10.32 7.01
C ALA A 112 6.99 -11.54 7.85
N ARG A 113 6.57 -12.73 7.45
CA ARG A 113 6.96 -13.99 8.12
C ARG A 113 8.43 -14.31 7.99
N GLU A 114 9.03 -14.09 6.81
CA GLU A 114 10.48 -14.23 6.60
C GLU A 114 11.31 -13.29 7.49
N MET A 115 10.72 -12.17 7.89
CA MET A 115 11.33 -11.17 8.78
C MET A 115 11.00 -11.39 10.25
N ASP A 116 10.37 -12.52 10.61
CA ASP A 116 9.95 -12.87 11.97
C ASP A 116 9.04 -11.80 12.63
N LEU A 117 8.23 -11.09 11.81
CA LEU A 117 7.22 -10.20 12.36
C LEU A 117 6.08 -11.00 12.98
N GLU A 118 5.52 -10.50 14.08
CA GLU A 118 4.44 -11.16 14.82
C GLU A 118 3.06 -10.69 14.39
N GLN A 119 2.97 -9.51 13.73
CA GLN A 119 1.72 -8.96 13.24
C GLN A 119 1.90 -7.98 12.08
N LEU A 120 0.85 -7.88 11.27
CA LEU A 120 0.69 -6.86 10.25
C LEU A 120 -0.53 -5.99 10.53
N ASN A 121 -0.36 -4.68 10.40
CA ASN A 121 -1.43 -3.70 10.52
C ASN A 121 -1.71 -3.03 9.17
N LEU A 122 -2.95 -2.63 8.96
CA LEU A 122 -3.34 -1.77 7.85
C LEU A 122 -4.52 -0.88 8.22
N GLY A 123 -4.70 0.21 7.48
CA GLY A 123 -5.88 1.04 7.52
C GLY A 123 -6.66 0.90 6.22
N VAL A 124 -7.97 0.98 6.30
CA VAL A 124 -8.87 0.99 5.15
C VAL A 124 -10.04 1.93 5.40
N VAL A 125 -10.37 2.76 4.42
CA VAL A 125 -11.55 3.62 4.51
C VAL A 125 -12.79 2.76 4.74
N SER A 126 -13.57 3.06 5.78
CA SER A 126 -14.69 2.22 6.24
C SER A 126 -15.74 1.92 5.18
N THR A 127 -15.88 2.79 4.18
CA THR A 127 -16.79 2.60 3.04
C THR A 127 -16.24 1.70 1.94
N ASN A 128 -14.97 1.32 1.98
CA ASN A 128 -14.36 0.43 0.99
C ASN A 128 -14.64 -1.05 1.31
N GLU A 129 -15.90 -1.44 1.20
CA GLU A 129 -16.37 -2.81 1.48
C GLU A 129 -15.62 -3.90 0.71
N PRO A 130 -15.29 -3.75 -0.60
CA PRO A 130 -14.53 -4.77 -1.32
C PRO A 130 -13.15 -5.03 -0.71
N ALA A 131 -12.43 -3.98 -0.31
CA ALA A 131 -11.12 -4.12 0.31
C ALA A 131 -11.22 -4.77 1.70
N LYS A 132 -12.18 -4.34 2.52
CA LYS A 132 -12.43 -4.93 3.85
C LYS A 132 -12.69 -6.43 3.76
N LYS A 133 -13.62 -6.85 2.91
CA LYS A 133 -13.93 -8.28 2.69
C LYS A 133 -12.70 -9.07 2.21
N LEU A 134 -11.87 -8.47 1.36
CA LEU A 134 -10.62 -9.11 0.94
C LEU A 134 -9.67 -9.32 2.12
N TYR A 135 -9.41 -8.29 2.91
CA TYR A 135 -8.53 -8.38 4.08
C TYR A 135 -9.07 -9.37 5.13
N GLU A 136 -10.37 -9.34 5.42
CA GLU A 136 -11.02 -10.33 6.31
C GLU A 136 -10.82 -11.76 5.79
N SER A 137 -10.99 -12.00 4.49
CA SER A 137 -10.77 -13.31 3.88
C SER A 137 -9.32 -13.80 3.93
N MET A 138 -8.38 -12.90 4.21
CA MET A 138 -6.94 -13.19 4.39
C MET A 138 -6.54 -13.27 5.88
N GLY A 139 -7.51 -13.13 6.79
CA GLY A 139 -7.32 -13.31 8.22
C GLY A 139 -7.14 -12.02 9.02
N PHE A 140 -7.19 -10.85 8.37
CA PHE A 140 -7.19 -9.57 9.09
C PHE A 140 -8.50 -9.38 9.86
N LYS A 141 -8.39 -8.76 11.02
CA LYS A 141 -9.53 -8.42 11.88
C LYS A 141 -9.49 -6.95 12.25
N THR A 142 -10.65 -6.30 12.22
CA THR A 142 -10.78 -4.92 12.69
C THR A 142 -10.59 -4.86 14.21
N TYR A 143 -9.76 -3.94 14.67
CA TYR A 143 -9.54 -3.69 16.09
C TYR A 143 -9.90 -2.27 16.51
N GLY A 144 -10.17 -1.37 15.57
CA GLY A 144 -10.55 0.00 15.87
C GLY A 144 -11.05 0.75 14.64
N ILE A 145 -11.81 1.82 14.88
CA ILE A 145 -12.31 2.73 13.84
C ILE A 145 -12.00 4.14 14.28
N GLU A 146 -11.18 4.85 13.49
CA GLU A 146 -10.92 6.26 13.66
C GLU A 146 -12.02 7.07 12.97
N LYS A 147 -12.86 7.72 13.79
CA LYS A 147 -13.96 8.55 13.29
C LYS A 147 -13.41 9.82 12.65
N ARG A 148 -13.94 10.16 11.46
CA ARG A 148 -13.56 11.37 10.70
C ARG A 148 -12.05 11.47 10.44
N ALA A 149 -11.39 10.35 10.23
CA ALA A 149 -9.94 10.25 10.01
C ALA A 149 -9.47 11.04 8.79
N ILE A 150 -10.30 11.08 7.74
CA ILE A 150 -9.99 11.73 6.46
C ILE A 150 -11.09 12.77 6.16
N LYS A 151 -10.66 13.95 5.67
CA LYS A 151 -11.57 14.97 5.15
C LYS A 151 -11.13 15.36 3.74
N MET A 152 -11.96 15.07 2.75
CA MET A 152 -11.73 15.42 1.35
C MET A 152 -12.96 16.16 0.82
N ASN A 153 -12.75 17.34 0.21
CA ASN A 153 -13.83 18.17 -0.36
C ASN A 153 -15.01 18.39 0.61
N GLY A 154 -14.72 18.60 1.89
CA GLY A 154 -15.72 18.82 2.93
C GLY A 154 -16.41 17.55 3.45
N VAL A 155 -16.13 16.38 2.87
CA VAL A 155 -16.70 15.09 3.28
C VAL A 155 -15.72 14.35 4.20
N TYR A 156 -16.25 13.86 5.34
CA TYR A 156 -15.49 13.04 6.28
C TYR A 156 -15.63 11.56 5.94
N SER A 157 -14.52 10.83 6.09
CA SER A 157 -14.48 9.37 6.05
C SER A 157 -13.83 8.82 7.31
N ASP A 158 -14.36 7.70 7.79
CA ASP A 158 -13.75 6.95 8.88
C ASP A 158 -12.67 6.03 8.32
N ASP A 159 -11.61 5.77 9.09
CA ASP A 159 -10.58 4.78 8.79
C ASP A 159 -10.69 3.58 9.72
N GLU A 160 -10.74 2.40 9.15
CA GLU A 160 -10.87 1.15 9.87
C GLU A 160 -9.50 0.47 9.98
N HIS A 161 -9.04 0.27 11.21
CA HIS A 161 -7.75 -0.31 11.50
C HIS A 161 -7.88 -1.82 11.68
N MET A 162 -7.12 -2.56 10.88
CA MET A 162 -7.16 -4.02 10.87
C MET A 162 -5.78 -4.60 11.21
N VAL A 163 -5.76 -5.79 11.80
CA VAL A 163 -4.55 -6.52 12.19
C VAL A 163 -4.65 -7.99 11.79
N LEU A 164 -3.53 -8.54 11.34
CA LEU A 164 -3.29 -9.97 11.17
C LEU A 164 -2.18 -10.38 12.13
N PHE A 165 -2.44 -11.32 13.03
CA PHE A 165 -1.45 -11.96 13.89
C PHE A 165 -0.92 -13.23 13.22
N PHE A 166 0.35 -13.53 13.39
CA PHE A 166 1.02 -14.73 12.86
C PHE A 166 1.09 -15.86 13.89
#